data_3e23f054b8cdd62bdc6c638496b01bc5
#
_entry.id   3e23f054b8cdd62bdc6c638496b01bc5
#
_cell.length_a   1.000
_cell.length_b   1.000
_cell.length_c   1.000
_cell.angle_alpha   90.00
_cell.angle_beta   90.00
_cell.angle_gamma   90.00
#
_symmetry.space_group_name_H-M   'P 1'
#
loop_
_entity.id
_entity.type
_entity.pdbx_description
1 polymer ?
#
loop_
_entity_poly.entity_id
_entity_poly.type
_entity_poly.pdbx_seq_one_letter_code
_entity_poly.pdbx_strand_id
1 'polypeptide(L)'
;TTTLKMLCGLIHPSAGEVQVAGHRPQRRQAEFLRRITLVMGQKQQLLWDLPPMDSLRVNAAVYGIPDAVARRRIKELADLLELGEELTRPVRKLSLGQRMKAELLAALLHEPEVLFLDEPTLGLDVNAQARVRQFLAEYNRRTGATVLLTSHYMADITALCPRVLLIHQGRLFHDGPLEALADQLAPEREVRLELESPVSADALAGLGRLEQLEGCDVRLLVPRDQLTAVVAQLLDRFPVRDLDVTDPPIEELIGGLFRQGRV
;
A
#
# COMPACT_ATOMS: atom_id res chain seq x y z
N THR A 1 -3.54 -11.74 -1.32
CA THR A 1 -4.66 -12.47 -0.69
C THR A 1 -4.27 -13.87 -0.18
N THR A 2 -3.73 -14.80 -1.03
CA THR A 2 -3.46 -16.20 -0.62
C THR A 2 -2.49 -16.28 0.55
N THR A 3 -1.39 -15.54 0.52
CA THR A 3 -0.40 -15.48 1.59
C THR A 3 -1.04 -15.00 2.90
N LEU A 4 -1.83 -13.92 2.87
CA LEU A 4 -2.53 -13.43 4.06
C LEU A 4 -3.49 -14.48 4.63
N LYS A 5 -4.21 -15.22 3.78
CA LYS A 5 -5.09 -16.31 4.23
C LYS A 5 -4.32 -17.46 4.88
N MET A 6 -3.11 -17.77 4.44
CA MET A 6 -2.26 -18.75 5.12
C MET A 6 -1.76 -18.22 6.47
N LEU A 7 -1.34 -16.96 6.54
CA LEU A 7 -0.85 -16.32 7.76
C LEU A 7 -1.93 -16.18 8.84
N CYS A 8 -3.20 -16.03 8.47
CA CYS A 8 -4.31 -16.01 9.46
C CYS A 8 -5.00 -17.38 9.66
N GLY A 9 -4.46 -18.47 9.07
CA GLY A 9 -4.94 -19.82 9.28
C GLY A 9 -6.27 -20.17 8.60
N LEU A 10 -6.62 -19.47 7.52
CA LEU A 10 -7.78 -19.77 6.68
C LEU A 10 -7.46 -20.80 5.58
N ILE A 11 -6.21 -20.89 5.18
CA ILE A 11 -5.71 -21.84 4.18
C ILE A 11 -4.49 -22.56 4.77
N HIS A 12 -4.40 -23.87 4.55
CA HIS A 12 -3.20 -24.64 4.90
C HIS A 12 -2.18 -24.57 3.78
N PRO A 13 -0.88 -24.33 4.07
CA PRO A 13 0.16 -24.47 3.09
C PRO A 13 0.32 -25.93 2.67
N SER A 14 0.62 -26.17 1.39
CA SER A 14 0.87 -27.52 0.87
C SER A 14 2.18 -28.12 1.39
N ALA A 15 3.14 -27.27 1.73
CA ALA A 15 4.42 -27.63 2.32
C ALA A 15 4.99 -26.47 3.12
N GLY A 16 6.00 -26.74 3.94
CA GLY A 16 6.65 -25.73 4.77
C GLY A 16 5.90 -25.43 6.06
N GLU A 17 6.39 -24.45 6.81
CA GLU A 17 5.83 -24.03 8.10
C GLU A 17 5.47 -22.56 8.09
N VAL A 18 4.39 -22.21 8.80
CA VAL A 18 3.96 -20.84 9.01
C VAL A 18 3.88 -20.58 10.51
N GLN A 19 4.50 -19.48 10.94
CA GLN A 19 4.40 -18.97 12.30
C GLN A 19 4.03 -17.49 12.27
N VAL A 20 3.10 -17.08 13.14
CA VAL A 20 2.69 -15.68 13.33
C VAL A 20 2.56 -15.44 14.83
N ALA A 21 3.26 -14.42 15.34
CA ALA A 21 3.30 -14.08 16.77
C ALA A 21 3.57 -15.29 17.68
N GLY A 22 4.47 -16.22 17.23
CA GLY A 22 4.83 -17.44 17.96
C GLY A 22 3.82 -18.60 17.86
N HIS A 23 2.70 -18.43 17.15
CA HIS A 23 1.67 -19.46 16.97
C HIS A 23 1.72 -20.06 15.57
N ARG A 24 1.23 -21.31 15.45
CA ARG A 24 0.93 -21.94 14.14
C ARG A 24 -0.53 -21.62 13.77
N PRO A 25 -0.76 -20.75 12.74
CA PRO A 25 -2.10 -20.25 12.40
C PRO A 25 -3.14 -21.36 12.12
N GLN A 26 -2.69 -22.45 11.53
CA GLN A 26 -3.53 -23.62 11.17
C GLN A 26 -4.17 -24.30 12.39
N ARG A 27 -3.59 -24.16 13.58
CA ARG A 27 -4.16 -24.67 14.82
C ARG A 27 -5.35 -23.85 15.32
N ARG A 28 -5.54 -22.64 14.82
CA ARG A 28 -6.67 -21.74 15.14
C ARG A 28 -6.95 -21.61 16.64
N GLN A 29 -5.90 -21.56 17.45
CA GLN A 29 -6.01 -21.42 18.89
C GLN A 29 -6.69 -20.10 19.25
N ALA A 30 -7.59 -20.09 20.23
CA ALA A 30 -8.33 -18.90 20.64
C ALA A 30 -7.40 -17.72 21.03
N GLU A 31 -6.28 -18.01 21.67
CA GLU A 31 -5.25 -17.03 22.02
C GLU A 31 -4.71 -16.35 20.75
N PHE A 32 -4.34 -17.12 19.73
CA PHE A 32 -3.85 -16.59 18.44
C PHE A 32 -4.92 -15.75 17.76
N LEU A 33 -6.16 -16.25 17.67
CA LEU A 33 -7.25 -15.55 16.98
C LEU A 33 -7.62 -14.21 17.63
N ARG A 34 -7.39 -14.06 18.93
CA ARG A 34 -7.58 -12.78 19.64
C ARG A 34 -6.47 -11.76 19.37
N ARG A 35 -5.31 -12.20 18.89
CA ARG A 35 -4.14 -11.34 18.63
C ARG A 35 -4.07 -10.86 17.19
N ILE A 36 -4.92 -11.38 16.31
CA ILE A 36 -4.89 -11.05 14.90
C ILE A 36 -6.23 -10.51 14.41
N THR A 37 -6.20 -9.80 13.31
CA THR A 37 -7.40 -9.46 12.53
C THR A 37 -7.11 -9.58 11.04
N LEU A 38 -8.15 -9.86 10.24
CA LEU A 38 -8.10 -9.85 8.79
C LEU A 38 -9.23 -8.99 8.25
N VAL A 39 -8.89 -7.94 7.53
CA VAL A 39 -9.83 -7.09 6.79
C VAL A 39 -9.63 -7.35 5.30
N MET A 40 -10.72 -7.65 4.59
CA MET A 40 -10.72 -7.84 3.14
C MET A 40 -11.63 -6.80 2.50
N GLY A 41 -11.09 -5.95 1.63
CA GLY A 41 -11.83 -4.83 1.02
C GLY A 41 -13.14 -5.21 0.33
N GLN A 42 -13.24 -6.47 -0.12
CA GLN A 42 -14.44 -6.98 -0.81
C GLN A 42 -15.36 -7.84 0.07
N LYS A 43 -14.99 -8.12 1.32
CA LYS A 43 -15.79 -8.95 2.22
C LYS A 43 -16.25 -8.15 3.42
N GLN A 44 -17.52 -8.30 3.75
CA GLN A 44 -18.18 -7.61 4.86
C GLN A 44 -18.17 -8.48 6.11
N GLN A 45 -17.84 -7.87 7.24
CA GLN A 45 -17.96 -8.45 8.58
C GLN A 45 -19.15 -7.86 9.33
N LEU A 46 -19.59 -6.67 8.93
CA LEU A 46 -20.72 -5.99 9.53
C LEU A 46 -22.06 -6.58 9.07
N LEU A 47 -23.05 -6.59 9.96
CA LEU A 47 -24.39 -7.05 9.67
C LEU A 47 -25.11 -6.04 8.77
N TRP A 48 -25.45 -6.46 7.53
CA TRP A 48 -25.89 -5.61 6.43
C TRP A 48 -27.11 -4.74 6.73
N ASP A 49 -28.11 -5.34 7.41
CA ASP A 49 -29.39 -4.66 7.72
C ASP A 49 -29.37 -3.92 9.05
N LEU A 50 -28.31 -4.04 9.84
CA LEU A 50 -28.18 -3.42 11.16
C LEU A 50 -27.20 -2.25 11.11
N PRO A 51 -27.30 -1.31 12.05
CA PRO A 51 -26.28 -0.30 12.26
C PRO A 51 -24.92 -0.92 12.62
N PRO A 52 -23.79 -0.31 12.21
CA PRO A 52 -22.46 -0.75 12.65
C PRO A 52 -22.35 -0.92 14.16
N MET A 53 -22.97 -0.04 14.94
CA MET A 53 -22.95 -0.09 16.41
C MET A 53 -23.40 -1.44 16.96
N ASP A 54 -24.37 -2.09 16.33
CA ASP A 54 -24.86 -3.41 16.79
C ASP A 54 -23.84 -4.51 16.51
N SER A 55 -23.19 -4.47 15.32
CA SER A 55 -22.07 -5.37 15.01
C SER A 55 -20.89 -5.16 15.96
N LEU A 56 -20.58 -3.91 16.32
CA LEU A 56 -19.52 -3.60 17.29
C LEU A 56 -19.80 -4.16 18.68
N ARG A 57 -21.06 -4.10 19.14
CA ARG A 57 -21.48 -4.73 20.41
C ARG A 57 -21.33 -6.24 20.38
N VAL A 58 -21.72 -6.88 19.28
CA VAL A 58 -21.52 -8.32 19.09
C VAL A 58 -20.04 -8.67 19.12
N ASN A 59 -19.20 -7.93 18.40
CA ASN A 59 -17.75 -8.14 18.41
C ASN A 59 -17.16 -7.96 19.81
N ALA A 60 -17.56 -6.91 20.54
CA ALA A 60 -17.12 -6.71 21.91
C ALA A 60 -17.44 -7.91 22.81
N ALA A 61 -18.65 -8.46 22.69
CA ALA A 61 -19.05 -9.65 23.43
C ALA A 61 -18.25 -10.91 23.03
N VAL A 62 -18.02 -11.14 21.73
CA VAL A 62 -17.24 -12.26 21.22
C VAL A 62 -15.78 -12.24 21.72
N TYR A 63 -15.18 -11.04 21.76
CA TYR A 63 -13.81 -10.86 22.25
C TYR A 63 -13.73 -10.73 23.79
N GLY A 64 -14.86 -10.71 24.48
CA GLY A 64 -14.93 -10.58 25.95
C GLY A 64 -14.49 -9.18 26.43
N ILE A 65 -14.73 -8.13 25.65
CA ILE A 65 -14.35 -6.76 25.99
C ILE A 65 -15.44 -6.19 26.93
N PRO A 66 -15.08 -5.69 28.14
CA PRO A 66 -16.05 -5.07 29.04
C PRO A 66 -16.73 -3.85 28.40
N ASP A 67 -18.02 -3.67 28.63
CA ASP A 67 -18.84 -2.61 28.01
C ASP A 67 -18.24 -1.19 28.13
N ALA A 68 -17.69 -0.84 29.29
CA ALA A 68 -17.08 0.47 29.49
C ALA A 68 -15.84 0.68 28.60
N VAL A 69 -15.04 -0.40 28.43
CA VAL A 69 -13.85 -0.39 27.56
C VAL A 69 -14.28 -0.33 26.10
N ALA A 70 -15.26 -1.15 25.70
CA ALA A 70 -15.81 -1.17 24.35
C ALA A 70 -16.33 0.21 23.93
N ARG A 71 -17.15 0.87 24.78
CA ARG A 71 -17.67 2.22 24.50
C ARG A 71 -16.56 3.25 24.34
N ARG A 72 -15.53 3.22 25.18
CA ARG A 72 -14.38 4.13 25.05
C ARG A 72 -13.66 3.92 23.75
N ARG A 73 -13.28 2.66 23.41
CA ARG A 73 -12.56 2.33 22.19
C ARG A 73 -13.37 2.66 20.93
N ILE A 74 -14.68 2.36 20.93
CA ILE A 74 -15.57 2.71 19.81
C ILE A 74 -15.53 4.22 19.59
N LYS A 75 -15.64 5.02 20.65
CA LYS A 75 -15.59 6.48 20.54
C LYS A 75 -14.25 6.96 19.99
N GLU A 76 -13.13 6.49 20.55
CA GLU A 76 -11.78 6.88 20.12
C GLU A 76 -11.53 6.53 18.64
N LEU A 77 -11.91 5.31 18.22
CA LEU A 77 -11.74 4.89 16.82
C LEU A 77 -12.72 5.59 15.88
N ALA A 78 -13.95 5.85 16.32
CA ALA A 78 -14.93 6.59 15.54
C ALA A 78 -14.50 8.04 15.31
N ASP A 79 -13.97 8.70 16.33
CA ASP A 79 -13.42 10.06 16.20
C ASP A 79 -12.26 10.10 15.20
N LEU A 80 -11.33 9.12 15.24
CA LEU A 80 -10.22 9.01 14.29
C LEU A 80 -10.66 8.71 12.85
N LEU A 81 -11.72 7.93 12.69
CA LEU A 81 -12.27 7.55 11.39
C LEU A 81 -13.29 8.57 10.87
N GLU A 82 -13.60 9.60 11.65
CA GLU A 82 -14.67 10.56 11.36
C GLU A 82 -15.99 9.84 11.06
N LEU A 83 -16.36 8.90 11.94
CA LEU A 83 -17.62 8.19 11.94
C LEU A 83 -18.47 8.71 13.10
N GLY A 84 -19.56 9.37 12.78
CA GLY A 84 -20.52 9.89 13.77
C GLY A 84 -21.86 9.20 13.65
N GLU A 85 -22.79 9.85 12.96
CA GLU A 85 -24.14 9.35 12.72
C GLU A 85 -24.18 8.04 11.91
N GLU A 86 -23.13 7.75 11.12
CA GLU A 86 -23.02 6.53 10.33
C GLU A 86 -23.09 5.27 11.18
N LEU A 87 -22.61 5.34 12.42
CA LEU A 87 -22.66 4.20 13.35
C LEU A 87 -24.08 3.79 13.75
N THR A 88 -25.05 4.69 13.56
CA THR A 88 -26.47 4.47 13.89
C THR A 88 -27.36 4.16 12.68
N ARG A 89 -26.81 4.25 11.46
CA ARG A 89 -27.53 3.94 10.22
C ARG A 89 -27.25 2.51 9.76
N PRO A 90 -28.22 1.78 9.19
CA PRO A 90 -27.96 0.46 8.63
C PRO A 90 -26.80 0.44 7.64
N VAL A 91 -25.92 -0.57 7.70
CA VAL A 91 -24.72 -0.71 6.87
C VAL A 91 -25.03 -0.57 5.38
N ARG A 92 -26.16 -1.09 4.92
CA ARG A 92 -26.62 -0.96 3.51
C ARG A 92 -26.85 0.46 3.02
N LYS A 93 -27.00 1.43 3.93
CA LYS A 93 -27.19 2.86 3.60
C LYS A 93 -25.88 3.66 3.63
N LEU A 94 -24.77 3.04 3.99
CA LEU A 94 -23.47 3.68 4.03
C LEU A 94 -22.82 3.67 2.63
N SER A 95 -22.08 4.72 2.32
CA SER A 95 -21.19 4.72 1.16
C SER A 95 -20.10 3.64 1.33
N LEU A 96 -19.43 3.28 0.24
CA LEU A 96 -18.35 2.28 0.31
C LEU A 96 -17.24 2.72 1.26
N GLY A 97 -16.85 4.02 1.23
CA GLY A 97 -15.85 4.58 2.14
C GLY A 97 -16.30 4.57 3.61
N GLN A 98 -17.53 4.96 3.89
CA GLN A 98 -18.09 4.91 5.24
C GLN A 98 -18.16 3.47 5.77
N ARG A 99 -18.53 2.53 4.91
CA ARG A 99 -18.57 1.11 5.26
C ARG A 99 -17.17 0.59 5.57
N MET A 100 -16.17 0.88 4.73
CA MET A 100 -14.79 0.47 4.98
C MET A 100 -14.26 1.00 6.31
N LYS A 101 -14.53 2.26 6.62
CA LYS A 101 -14.17 2.85 7.93
C LYS A 101 -14.82 2.08 9.08
N ALA A 102 -16.11 1.74 8.97
CA ALA A 102 -16.82 0.97 9.99
C ALA A 102 -16.30 -0.48 10.11
N GLU A 103 -15.91 -1.12 8.99
CA GLU A 103 -15.24 -2.43 8.98
C GLU A 103 -13.88 -2.37 9.70
N LEU A 104 -13.08 -1.33 9.45
CA LEU A 104 -11.81 -1.11 10.15
C LEU A 104 -12.03 -0.91 11.65
N LEU A 105 -13.03 -0.11 12.03
CA LEU A 105 -13.39 0.07 13.45
C LEU A 105 -13.73 -1.27 14.11
N ALA A 106 -14.55 -2.08 13.47
CA ALA A 106 -14.93 -3.41 13.97
C ALA A 106 -13.74 -4.34 14.11
N ALA A 107 -12.85 -4.33 13.13
CA ALA A 107 -11.65 -5.16 13.10
C ALA A 107 -10.60 -4.78 14.17
N LEU A 108 -10.59 -3.51 14.59
CA LEU A 108 -9.58 -2.99 15.53
C LEU A 108 -10.08 -2.86 16.98
N LEU A 109 -11.37 -3.14 17.22
CA LEU A 109 -11.99 -2.97 18.53
C LEU A 109 -11.32 -3.79 19.64
N HIS A 110 -10.79 -4.96 19.31
CA HIS A 110 -10.12 -5.87 20.24
C HIS A 110 -8.60 -5.64 20.37
N GLU A 111 -8.08 -4.58 19.72
CA GLU A 111 -6.64 -4.19 19.73
C GLU A 111 -5.71 -5.35 19.32
N PRO A 112 -5.83 -5.85 18.09
CA PRO A 112 -4.98 -6.93 17.60
C PRO A 112 -3.51 -6.50 17.51
N GLU A 113 -2.59 -7.45 17.73
CA GLU A 113 -1.15 -7.24 17.58
C GLU A 113 -0.71 -7.31 16.12
N VAL A 114 -1.45 -8.09 15.28
CA VAL A 114 -1.15 -8.24 13.85
C VAL A 114 -2.42 -7.98 13.03
N LEU A 115 -2.31 -7.03 12.11
CA LEU A 115 -3.35 -6.68 11.16
C LEU A 115 -2.99 -7.21 9.78
N PHE A 116 -3.88 -7.99 9.21
CA PHE A 116 -3.83 -8.39 7.80
C PHE A 116 -4.87 -7.59 7.04
N LEU A 117 -4.43 -6.75 6.11
CA LEU A 117 -5.27 -5.87 5.31
C LEU A 117 -5.16 -6.26 3.84
N ASP A 118 -6.20 -6.83 3.28
CA ASP A 118 -6.25 -7.28 1.89
C ASP A 118 -7.01 -6.26 1.05
N GLU A 119 -6.27 -5.40 0.34
CA GLU A 119 -6.81 -4.34 -0.53
C GLU A 119 -7.78 -3.38 0.21
N PRO A 120 -7.41 -2.77 1.35
CA PRO A 120 -8.35 -2.02 2.21
C PRO A 120 -8.87 -0.73 1.57
N THR A 121 -8.24 -0.24 0.51
CA THR A 121 -8.63 1.00 -0.19
C THR A 121 -9.30 0.74 -1.54
N LEU A 122 -9.48 -0.53 -1.91
CA LEU A 122 -10.00 -0.92 -3.22
C LEU A 122 -11.43 -0.39 -3.42
N GLY A 123 -11.61 0.32 -4.54
CA GLY A 123 -12.91 0.89 -4.94
C GLY A 123 -13.34 2.14 -4.18
N LEU A 124 -12.50 2.66 -3.28
CA LEU A 124 -12.75 3.92 -2.59
C LEU A 124 -12.38 5.11 -3.49
N ASP A 125 -13.07 6.22 -3.30
CA ASP A 125 -12.66 7.50 -3.89
C ASP A 125 -11.34 8.01 -3.26
N VAL A 126 -10.67 8.96 -3.93
CA VAL A 126 -9.35 9.47 -3.55
C VAL A 126 -9.34 10.01 -2.11
N ASN A 127 -10.41 10.70 -1.70
CA ASN A 127 -10.51 11.27 -0.36
C ASN A 127 -10.67 10.18 0.70
N ALA A 128 -11.52 9.18 0.44
CA ALA A 128 -11.70 8.05 1.35
C ALA A 128 -10.42 7.22 1.46
N GLN A 129 -9.69 6.99 0.36
CA GLN A 129 -8.38 6.33 0.37
C GLN A 129 -7.37 7.10 1.26
N ALA A 130 -7.26 8.42 1.07
CA ALA A 130 -6.35 9.26 1.84
C ALA A 130 -6.65 9.18 3.35
N ARG A 131 -7.93 9.23 3.74
CA ARG A 131 -8.36 9.11 5.14
C ARG A 131 -8.06 7.74 5.74
N VAL A 132 -8.28 6.66 4.99
CA VAL A 132 -7.93 5.29 5.43
C VAL A 132 -6.43 5.16 5.64
N ARG A 133 -5.60 5.68 4.72
CA ARG A 133 -4.14 5.72 4.88
C ARG A 133 -3.71 6.48 6.14
N GLN A 134 -4.23 7.68 6.30
CA GLN A 134 -3.92 8.50 7.48
C GLN A 134 -4.31 7.81 8.80
N PHE A 135 -5.49 7.22 8.82
CA PHE A 135 -5.96 6.44 9.97
C PHE A 135 -5.05 5.25 10.28
N LEU A 136 -4.69 4.44 9.28
CA LEU A 136 -3.83 3.27 9.47
C LEU A 136 -2.43 3.66 9.95
N ALA A 137 -1.85 4.73 9.40
CA ALA A 137 -0.57 5.27 9.87
C ALA A 137 -0.62 5.71 11.33
N GLU A 138 -1.66 6.45 11.70
CA GLU A 138 -1.85 6.92 13.08
C GLU A 138 -2.13 5.77 14.05
N TYR A 139 -2.95 4.80 13.65
CA TYR A 139 -3.22 3.61 14.46
C TYR A 139 -1.93 2.81 14.71
N ASN A 140 -1.15 2.53 13.66
CA ASN A 140 0.15 1.84 13.78
C ASN A 140 1.10 2.59 14.72
N ARG A 141 1.22 3.91 14.56
CA ARG A 141 2.06 4.76 15.41
C ARG A 141 1.65 4.71 16.90
N ARG A 142 0.34 4.67 17.18
CA ARG A 142 -0.20 4.64 18.57
C ARG A 142 -0.04 3.27 19.22
N THR A 143 -0.26 2.19 18.46
CA THR A 143 -0.36 0.84 19.03
C THR A 143 0.90 0.02 18.86
N GLY A 144 1.75 0.35 17.87
CA GLY A 144 2.89 -0.49 17.49
C GLY A 144 2.50 -1.83 16.86
N ALA A 145 1.23 -1.99 16.46
CA ALA A 145 0.75 -3.22 15.86
C ALA A 145 1.46 -3.52 14.52
N THR A 146 1.77 -4.78 14.27
CA THR A 146 2.33 -5.19 12.97
C THR A 146 1.25 -5.18 11.90
N VAL A 147 1.45 -4.44 10.81
CA VAL A 147 0.50 -4.36 9.69
C VAL A 147 1.10 -5.02 8.46
N LEU A 148 0.41 -6.04 7.93
CA LEU A 148 0.66 -6.60 6.61
C LEU A 148 -0.45 -6.15 5.68
N LEU A 149 -0.08 -5.35 4.67
CA LEU A 149 -0.99 -4.77 3.70
C LEU A 149 -0.75 -5.38 2.32
N THR A 150 -1.81 -5.76 1.61
CA THR A 150 -1.73 -5.91 0.15
C THR A 150 -2.42 -4.72 -0.50
N SER A 151 -1.80 -4.16 -1.51
CA SER A 151 -2.38 -3.13 -2.36
C SER A 151 -1.76 -3.18 -3.75
N HIS A 152 -2.53 -2.78 -4.75
CA HIS A 152 -2.04 -2.49 -6.08
C HIS A 152 -2.00 -0.97 -6.33
N TYR A 153 -2.38 -0.16 -5.36
CA TYR A 153 -2.22 1.28 -5.38
C TYR A 153 -0.88 1.68 -4.76
N MET A 154 0.00 2.26 -5.57
CA MET A 154 1.32 2.64 -5.10
C MET A 154 1.28 3.68 -3.99
N ALA A 155 0.29 4.57 -4.03
CA ALA A 155 0.06 5.55 -2.97
C ALA A 155 -0.14 4.94 -1.57
N ASP A 156 -0.72 3.74 -1.47
CA ASP A 156 -0.87 3.03 -0.19
C ASP A 156 0.49 2.49 0.28
N ILE A 157 1.24 1.90 -0.66
CA ILE A 157 2.55 1.30 -0.38
C ILE A 157 3.53 2.37 0.06
N THR A 158 3.63 3.46 -0.69
CA THR A 158 4.53 4.58 -0.37
C THR A 158 4.19 5.25 0.96
N ALA A 159 2.90 5.41 1.27
CA ALA A 159 2.47 6.09 2.49
C ALA A 159 2.55 5.22 3.75
N LEU A 160 2.43 3.90 3.64
CA LEU A 160 2.24 3.01 4.79
C LEU A 160 3.35 1.97 4.98
N CYS A 161 4.10 1.62 3.92
CA CYS A 161 4.97 0.46 3.94
C CYS A 161 6.46 0.85 3.89
N PRO A 162 7.19 0.84 5.01
CA PRO A 162 8.64 1.03 4.99
C PRO A 162 9.39 -0.18 4.40
N ARG A 163 8.73 -1.34 4.33
CA ARG A 163 9.25 -2.60 3.75
C ARG A 163 8.24 -3.19 2.81
N VAL A 164 8.67 -3.58 1.62
CA VAL A 164 7.84 -4.15 0.56
C VAL A 164 8.31 -5.56 0.23
N LEU A 165 7.36 -6.47 0.10
CA LEU A 165 7.57 -7.84 -0.36
C LEU A 165 6.94 -7.98 -1.74
N LEU A 166 7.76 -8.11 -2.79
CA LEU A 166 7.26 -8.35 -4.14
C LEU A 166 7.29 -9.85 -4.44
N ILE A 167 6.11 -10.40 -4.70
CA ILE A 167 5.94 -11.82 -5.06
C ILE A 167 5.54 -11.90 -6.53
N HIS A 168 6.34 -12.63 -7.32
CA HIS A 168 6.07 -12.89 -8.73
C HIS A 168 6.16 -14.39 -9.01
N GLN A 169 5.17 -14.95 -9.70
CA GLN A 169 5.10 -16.39 -10.04
C GLN A 169 5.33 -17.34 -8.84
N GLY A 170 4.81 -16.95 -7.67
CA GLY A 170 4.94 -17.74 -6.44
C GLY A 170 6.31 -17.66 -5.75
N ARG A 171 7.23 -16.85 -6.24
CA ARG A 171 8.55 -16.62 -5.66
C ARG A 171 8.67 -15.21 -5.09
N LEU A 172 9.40 -15.08 -3.99
CA LEU A 172 9.77 -13.78 -3.44
C LEU A 172 10.86 -13.17 -4.32
N PHE A 173 10.52 -12.07 -5.01
CA PHE A 173 11.43 -11.35 -5.90
C PHE A 173 12.21 -10.26 -5.16
N HIS A 174 11.51 -9.53 -4.27
CA HIS A 174 12.11 -8.45 -3.48
C HIS A 174 11.60 -8.52 -2.04
N ASP A 175 12.49 -8.17 -1.11
CA ASP A 175 12.21 -8.01 0.31
C ASP A 175 13.07 -6.87 0.86
N GLY A 176 12.50 -5.68 0.99
CA GLY A 176 13.24 -4.50 1.43
C GLY A 176 12.48 -3.19 1.23
N PRO A 177 13.17 -2.05 1.35
CA PRO A 177 12.61 -0.74 1.05
C PRO A 177 12.13 -0.61 -0.40
N LEU A 178 11.10 0.22 -0.62
CA LEU A 178 10.56 0.47 -1.96
C LEU A 178 11.60 1.11 -2.89
N GLU A 179 12.46 1.97 -2.34
CA GLU A 179 13.55 2.63 -3.08
C GLU A 179 14.54 1.61 -3.65
N ALA A 180 14.92 0.60 -2.84
CA ALA A 180 15.80 -0.46 -3.29
C ALA A 180 15.19 -1.32 -4.41
N LEU A 181 13.85 -1.49 -4.39
CA LEU A 181 13.13 -2.14 -5.49
C LEU A 181 13.15 -1.26 -6.75
N ALA A 182 12.95 0.04 -6.62
CA ALA A 182 13.01 0.99 -7.73
C ALA A 182 14.41 0.98 -8.37
N ASP A 183 15.46 1.02 -7.56
CA ASP A 183 16.85 0.96 -8.04
C ASP A 183 17.16 -0.36 -8.78
N GLN A 184 16.61 -1.47 -8.30
CA GLN A 184 16.78 -2.77 -8.93
C GLN A 184 16.04 -2.89 -10.27
N LEU A 185 14.85 -2.28 -10.38
CA LEU A 185 14.00 -2.36 -11.57
C LEU A 185 14.31 -1.28 -12.61
N ALA A 186 14.80 -0.12 -12.19
CA ALA A 186 15.16 1.01 -13.05
C ALA A 186 16.63 1.39 -12.87
N PRO A 187 17.55 0.71 -13.54
CA PRO A 187 18.98 1.09 -13.54
C PRO A 187 19.22 2.43 -14.21
N GLU A 188 18.25 2.95 -14.97
CA GLU A 188 18.31 4.23 -15.67
C GLU A 188 17.31 5.22 -15.07
N ARG A 189 17.63 6.53 -15.10
CA ARG A 189 16.72 7.62 -14.76
C ARG A 189 16.32 8.40 -16.00
N GLU A 190 15.10 8.93 -15.98
CA GLU A 190 14.62 9.81 -17.03
C GLU A 190 15.08 11.25 -16.75
N VAL A 191 15.79 11.81 -17.74
CA VAL A 191 16.18 13.21 -17.76
C VAL A 191 15.34 13.90 -18.82
N ARG A 192 14.52 14.86 -18.40
CA ARG A 192 13.72 15.72 -19.28
C ARG A 192 14.36 17.06 -19.36
N LEU A 193 14.51 17.56 -20.57
CA LEU A 193 15.11 18.88 -20.86
C LEU A 193 14.18 19.69 -21.74
N GLU A 194 13.96 20.95 -21.39
CA GLU A 194 13.44 21.97 -22.29
C GLU A 194 14.62 22.84 -22.70
N LEU A 195 14.97 22.83 -23.99
CA LEU A 195 16.08 23.61 -24.54
C LEU A 195 15.57 24.94 -25.10
N GLU A 196 16.43 25.98 -25.12
CA GLU A 196 16.07 27.26 -25.74
C GLU A 196 16.01 27.19 -27.27
N SER A 197 16.67 26.21 -27.89
CA SER A 197 16.66 25.96 -29.34
C SER A 197 16.69 24.48 -29.67
N PRO A 198 16.08 24.08 -30.81
CA PRO A 198 16.10 22.69 -31.24
C PRO A 198 17.51 22.16 -31.48
N VAL A 199 17.74 20.89 -31.13
CA VAL A 199 19.00 20.20 -31.34
C VAL A 199 18.80 18.94 -32.17
N SER A 200 19.85 18.45 -32.80
CA SER A 200 19.81 17.16 -33.51
C SER A 200 20.02 15.98 -32.54
N ALA A 201 19.49 14.82 -32.89
CA ALA A 201 19.72 13.60 -32.12
C ALA A 201 21.22 13.25 -32.00
N ASP A 202 22.02 13.56 -33.03
CA ASP A 202 23.46 13.33 -33.03
C ASP A 202 24.19 14.17 -31.98
N ALA A 203 23.70 15.37 -31.69
CA ALA A 203 24.29 16.23 -30.67
C ALA A 203 24.12 15.66 -29.25
N LEU A 204 23.12 14.82 -29.03
CA LEU A 204 22.83 14.14 -27.78
C LEU A 204 23.49 12.76 -27.69
N ALA A 205 24.15 12.31 -28.74
CA ALA A 205 24.80 11.00 -28.76
C ALA A 205 25.84 10.85 -27.63
N GLY A 206 25.78 9.74 -26.92
CA GLY A 206 26.67 9.44 -25.78
C GLY A 206 26.27 10.08 -24.44
N LEU A 207 25.18 10.85 -24.39
CA LEU A 207 24.66 11.46 -23.15
C LEU A 207 23.52 10.62 -22.50
N GLY A 208 23.20 9.48 -23.10
CA GLY A 208 22.13 8.61 -22.65
C GLY A 208 21.37 8.02 -23.83
N ARG A 209 20.36 7.22 -23.54
CA ARG A 209 19.47 6.67 -24.56
C ARG A 209 18.34 7.67 -24.83
N LEU A 210 18.28 8.15 -26.06
CA LEU A 210 17.25 9.09 -26.49
C LEU A 210 15.90 8.35 -26.62
N GLU A 211 14.91 8.78 -25.84
CA GLU A 211 13.52 8.24 -25.89
C GLU A 211 12.62 9.13 -26.73
N GLN A 212 12.75 10.45 -26.61
CA GLN A 212 11.92 11.41 -27.32
C GLN A 212 12.72 12.67 -27.64
N LEU A 213 12.48 13.23 -28.84
CA LEU A 213 13.00 14.50 -29.29
C LEU A 213 11.91 15.20 -30.12
N GLU A 214 11.28 16.22 -29.53
CA GLU A 214 10.21 16.98 -30.15
C GLU A 214 10.52 18.49 -30.04
N GLY A 215 11.09 19.06 -31.10
CA GLY A 215 11.49 20.47 -31.09
C GLY A 215 12.56 20.76 -30.03
N CYS A 216 12.18 21.46 -28.97
CA CYS A 216 13.07 21.79 -27.86
C CYS A 216 12.95 20.80 -26.68
N ASP A 217 11.98 19.89 -26.73
CA ASP A 217 11.75 18.92 -25.66
C ASP A 217 12.56 17.66 -25.92
N VAL A 218 13.41 17.30 -24.96
CA VAL A 218 14.29 16.13 -25.00
C VAL A 218 14.01 15.23 -23.81
N ARG A 219 13.93 13.92 -24.07
CA ARG A 219 13.82 12.91 -23.02
C ARG A 219 14.92 11.86 -23.21
N LEU A 220 15.77 11.75 -22.19
CA LEU A 220 16.88 10.79 -22.18
C LEU A 220 16.71 9.81 -21.03
N LEU A 221 17.09 8.56 -21.24
CA LEU A 221 17.33 7.60 -20.17
C LEU A 221 18.84 7.52 -19.92
N VAL A 222 19.22 7.76 -18.67
CA VAL A 222 20.63 7.86 -18.26
C VAL A 222 20.88 6.87 -17.11
N PRO A 223 21.93 6.03 -17.19
CA PRO A 223 22.33 5.17 -16.09
C PRO A 223 22.55 5.97 -14.79
N ARG A 224 22.07 5.45 -13.65
CA ARG A 224 22.13 6.17 -12.35
C ARG A 224 23.54 6.55 -11.95
N ASP A 225 24.52 5.69 -12.21
CA ASP A 225 25.94 5.93 -11.93
C ASP A 225 26.57 7.03 -12.79
N GLN A 226 25.99 7.33 -13.95
CA GLN A 226 26.45 8.35 -14.89
C GLN A 226 25.65 9.65 -14.82
N LEU A 227 24.53 9.66 -14.09
CA LEU A 227 23.56 10.74 -14.09
C LEU A 227 24.19 12.12 -13.82
N THR A 228 24.96 12.24 -12.74
CA THR A 228 25.58 13.52 -12.35
C THR A 228 26.52 14.03 -13.43
N ALA A 229 27.32 13.15 -14.03
CA ALA A 229 28.24 13.53 -15.09
C ALA A 229 27.52 13.95 -16.39
N VAL A 230 26.47 13.22 -16.74
CA VAL A 230 25.66 13.51 -17.93
C VAL A 230 24.88 14.83 -17.75
N VAL A 231 24.26 15.05 -16.60
CA VAL A 231 23.54 16.30 -16.32
C VAL A 231 24.49 17.49 -16.37
N ALA A 232 25.70 17.40 -15.81
CA ALA A 232 26.71 18.44 -15.91
C ALA A 232 27.10 18.74 -17.38
N GLN A 233 27.30 17.68 -18.19
CA GLN A 233 27.59 17.85 -19.61
C GLN A 233 26.43 18.46 -20.41
N LEU A 234 25.19 18.12 -20.08
CA LEU A 234 24.00 18.69 -20.70
C LEU A 234 23.91 20.20 -20.44
N LEU A 235 24.11 20.62 -19.19
CA LEU A 235 24.06 22.01 -18.79
C LEU A 235 25.22 22.83 -19.37
N ASP A 236 26.40 22.23 -19.57
CA ASP A 236 27.56 22.88 -20.14
C ASP A 236 27.46 23.04 -21.68
N ARG A 237 26.89 22.03 -22.37
CA ARG A 237 26.89 21.99 -23.83
C ARG A 237 25.67 22.62 -24.48
N PHE A 238 24.53 22.69 -23.77
CA PHE A 238 23.29 23.16 -24.32
C PHE A 238 22.66 24.28 -23.51
N PRO A 239 22.00 25.27 -24.15
CA PRO A 239 21.21 26.28 -23.45
C PRO A 239 19.91 25.65 -22.92
N VAL A 240 19.99 25.15 -21.69
CA VAL A 240 18.88 24.47 -21.00
C VAL A 240 17.99 25.52 -20.35
N ARG A 241 16.70 25.52 -20.67
CA ARG A 241 15.67 26.36 -20.07
C ARG A 241 15.13 25.74 -18.79
N ASP A 242 14.84 24.43 -18.84
CA ASP A 242 14.38 23.65 -17.71
C ASP A 242 14.95 22.25 -17.75
N LEU A 243 15.21 21.67 -16.58
CA LEU A 243 15.72 20.31 -16.43
C LEU A 243 15.04 19.64 -15.25
N ASP A 244 14.45 18.48 -15.52
CA ASP A 244 13.85 17.61 -14.52
C ASP A 244 14.46 16.20 -14.58
N VAL A 245 14.71 15.62 -13.42
CA VAL A 245 15.23 14.25 -13.30
C VAL A 245 14.25 13.43 -12.48
N THR A 246 13.59 12.52 -13.15
CA THR A 246 12.57 11.68 -12.54
C THR A 246 12.94 10.20 -12.61
N ASP A 247 12.48 9.45 -11.61
CA ASP A 247 12.45 8.01 -11.72
C ASP A 247 11.21 7.60 -12.53
N PRO A 248 11.32 6.59 -13.40
CA PRO A 248 10.13 6.02 -14.03
C PRO A 248 9.10 5.63 -12.96
N PRO A 249 7.79 5.84 -13.20
CA PRO A 249 6.77 5.43 -12.24
C PRO A 249 6.95 3.96 -11.87
N ILE A 250 7.03 3.68 -10.57
CA ILE A 250 7.32 2.33 -10.08
C ILE A 250 6.23 1.33 -10.50
N GLU A 251 5.01 1.82 -10.74
CA GLU A 251 3.89 1.06 -11.29
C GLU A 251 4.22 0.52 -12.69
N GLU A 252 4.87 1.33 -13.53
CA GLU A 252 5.29 0.93 -14.88
C GLU A 252 6.41 -0.11 -14.82
N LEU A 253 7.36 0.08 -13.90
CA LEU A 253 8.46 -0.85 -13.68
C LEU A 253 7.95 -2.23 -13.23
N ILE A 254 7.10 -2.25 -12.21
CA ILE A 254 6.47 -3.48 -11.72
C ILE A 254 5.57 -4.09 -12.82
N GLY A 255 4.79 -3.27 -13.52
CA GLY A 255 3.98 -3.71 -14.65
C GLY A 255 4.81 -4.31 -15.80
N GLY A 256 5.99 -3.74 -16.07
CA GLY A 256 6.98 -4.26 -17.01
C GLY A 256 7.51 -5.64 -16.60
N LEU A 257 7.88 -5.79 -15.33
CA LEU A 257 8.33 -7.06 -14.76
C LEU A 257 7.28 -8.17 -14.95
N PHE A 258 6.02 -7.87 -14.66
CA PHE A 258 4.93 -8.83 -14.78
C PHE A 258 4.63 -9.21 -16.25
N ARG A 259 4.81 -8.29 -17.20
CA ARG A 259 4.60 -8.56 -18.63
C ARG A 259 5.71 -9.36 -19.28
N GLN A 260 6.95 -9.13 -18.86
CA GLN A 260 8.10 -9.76 -19.50
C GLN A 260 8.32 -11.24 -19.10
N GLY A 261 7.65 -11.70 -18.03
CA GLY A 261 7.74 -13.10 -17.60
C GLY A 261 9.17 -13.61 -17.33
N ARG A 262 10.14 -12.70 -17.28
CA ARG A 262 11.56 -12.99 -17.11
C ARG A 262 12.00 -12.63 -15.70
N VAL A 263 12.08 -13.64 -14.86
CA VAL A 263 13.08 -13.77 -13.80
C VAL A 263 13.45 -15.25 -13.74
#